data_5174dd980b22819edd2f87aef03d4292
#
_entry.id   5174dd980b22819edd2f87aef03d4292
#
_cell.length_a   1.000
_cell.length_b   1.000
_cell.length_c   1.000
_cell.angle_alpha   90.00
_cell.angle_beta   90.00
_cell.angle_gamma   90.00
#
_symmetry.space_group_name_H-M   'P 1'
#
loop_
_entity.id
_entity.type
_entity.pdbx_description
1 polymer ?
#
loop_
_entity_poly.entity_id
_entity_poly.type
_entity_poly.pdbx_seq_one_letter_code
_entity_poly.pdbx_strand_id
1 'polypeptide(L)'
;MPNAPSLYVIAAMCGNFSGESTVNPQIWESLTPTSWDHQYAYDNIGGYGLGQWTNVGTPYGRCWNLHVWVTTNGFTDGDGYGQLAFLIHEDYWTPTSITPSAYPNLTAFLESSSTDIDALTAEYMFHWEGINNASLSVRQQNAHTFYSYIEAHFNDPTITDWVAGNRYLSMEEMCNNAVLIARYLTSGVLPSHWPFIFYKKHLMRKKRRCSG
;
A
#
# COMPACT_ATOMS: atom_id res chain seq x y z
N MET A 1 9.81 2.17 -10.20
CA MET A 1 10.94 2.02 -9.27
C MET A 1 12.08 1.40 -10.04
N PRO A 2 13.34 1.80 -9.84
CA PRO A 2 14.50 1.16 -10.47
C PRO A 2 14.74 -0.26 -9.94
N ASN A 3 14.48 -0.50 -8.65
CA ASN A 3 14.59 -1.82 -8.04
C ASN A 3 13.26 -2.25 -7.43
N ALA A 4 12.95 -3.55 -7.49
CA ALA A 4 11.80 -4.11 -6.81
C ALA A 4 12.05 -4.12 -5.28
N PRO A 5 11.02 -3.85 -4.45
CA PRO A 5 11.15 -3.99 -3.00
C PRO A 5 11.50 -5.43 -2.60
N SER A 6 12.31 -5.56 -1.55
CA SER A 6 12.58 -6.87 -0.93
C SER A 6 11.34 -7.40 -0.21
N LEU A 7 11.27 -8.73 0.02
CA LEU A 7 10.19 -9.32 0.81
C LEU A 7 10.14 -8.77 2.24
N TYR A 8 11.27 -8.34 2.80
CA TYR A 8 11.33 -7.70 4.13
C TYR A 8 10.56 -6.37 4.15
N VAL A 9 10.78 -5.52 3.15
CA VAL A 9 10.06 -4.25 2.99
C VAL A 9 8.56 -4.49 2.79
N ILE A 10 8.19 -5.44 1.93
CA ILE A 10 6.79 -5.77 1.64
C ILE A 10 6.08 -6.30 2.89
N ALA A 11 6.73 -7.19 3.63
CA ALA A 11 6.19 -7.72 4.88
C ALA A 11 5.97 -6.60 5.94
N ALA A 12 6.91 -5.67 6.05
CA ALA A 12 6.80 -4.51 6.92
C ALA A 12 5.59 -3.61 6.55
N MET A 13 5.37 -3.38 5.26
CA MET A 13 4.18 -2.66 4.77
C MET A 13 2.89 -3.42 5.12
N CYS A 14 2.84 -4.74 4.85
CA CYS A 14 1.68 -5.57 5.18
C CYS A 14 1.40 -5.59 6.69
N GLY A 15 2.44 -5.61 7.54
CA GLY A 15 2.31 -5.46 8.97
C GLY A 15 1.58 -4.18 9.37
N ASN A 16 1.88 -3.07 8.71
CA ASN A 16 1.17 -1.81 8.91
C ASN A 16 -0.26 -1.86 8.37
N PHE A 17 -0.46 -2.29 7.13
CA PHE A 17 -1.80 -2.44 6.55
C PHE A 17 -2.71 -3.36 7.39
N SER A 18 -2.15 -4.35 8.10
CA SER A 18 -2.95 -5.20 8.98
C SER A 18 -3.58 -4.43 10.13
N GLY A 19 -2.90 -3.40 10.63
CA GLY A 19 -3.42 -2.53 11.68
C GLY A 19 -4.39 -1.47 11.18
N GLU A 20 -4.26 -1.05 9.92
CA GLU A 20 -5.09 -0.01 9.30
C GLU A 20 -6.37 -0.59 8.69
N SER A 21 -6.24 -1.63 7.89
CA SER A 21 -7.32 -2.11 7.01
C SER A 21 -7.53 -3.62 7.08
N THR A 22 -6.82 -4.35 7.91
CA THR A 22 -6.71 -5.81 7.81
C THR A 22 -6.27 -6.28 6.40
N VAL A 23 -5.38 -5.53 5.76
CA VAL A 23 -4.89 -5.76 4.38
C VAL A 23 -6.04 -5.85 3.35
N ASN A 24 -7.11 -5.10 3.56
CA ASN A 24 -8.34 -5.12 2.78
C ASN A 24 -8.49 -3.83 1.95
N PRO A 25 -8.50 -3.91 0.61
CA PRO A 25 -8.60 -2.73 -0.24
C PRO A 25 -10.01 -2.12 -0.30
N GLN A 26 -11.03 -2.75 0.25
CA GLN A 26 -12.43 -2.29 0.16
C GLN A 26 -13.04 -1.90 1.50
N ILE A 27 -12.23 -1.74 2.54
CA ILE A 27 -12.73 -1.42 3.87
C ILE A 27 -12.78 0.09 4.10
N TRP A 28 -13.89 0.57 4.68
CA TRP A 28 -13.96 1.84 5.38
C TRP A 28 -13.64 1.68 6.86
N GLU A 29 -12.94 2.63 7.46
CA GLU A 29 -12.62 2.62 8.90
C GLU A 29 -13.86 2.37 9.78
N SER A 30 -14.98 2.99 9.44
CA SER A 30 -16.24 2.86 10.18
C SER A 30 -17.07 1.63 9.79
N LEU A 31 -16.64 0.81 8.83
CA LEU A 31 -17.44 -0.26 8.19
C LEU A 31 -18.75 0.23 7.54
N THR A 32 -18.89 1.52 7.34
CA THR A 32 -20.00 2.18 6.64
C THR A 32 -19.48 3.35 5.85
N PRO A 33 -19.94 3.57 4.62
CA PRO A 33 -20.90 2.76 3.85
C PRO A 33 -20.32 1.38 3.46
N THR A 34 -21.16 0.47 2.98
CA THR A 34 -20.76 -0.90 2.62
C THR A 34 -20.05 -1.02 1.27
N SER A 35 -19.94 0.08 0.54
CA SER A 35 -19.23 0.19 -0.74
C SER A 35 -18.62 1.58 -0.85
N TRP A 36 -17.85 1.85 -1.92
CA TRP A 36 -17.39 3.19 -2.18
C TRP A 36 -18.56 4.17 -2.24
N ASP A 37 -18.48 5.24 -1.47
CA ASP A 37 -19.47 6.31 -1.44
C ASP A 37 -18.78 7.66 -1.66
N HIS A 38 -19.15 8.32 -2.75
CA HIS A 38 -18.55 9.56 -3.19
C HIS A 38 -18.75 10.71 -2.19
N GLN A 39 -19.98 10.83 -1.64
CA GLN A 39 -20.29 11.89 -0.68
C GLN A 39 -19.58 11.62 0.65
N TYR A 40 -19.53 10.37 1.07
CA TYR A 40 -18.82 9.97 2.27
C TYR A 40 -17.32 10.27 2.16
N ALA A 41 -16.70 9.94 1.02
CA ALA A 41 -15.31 10.28 0.76
C ALA A 41 -15.06 11.78 0.71
N TYR A 42 -15.99 12.55 0.16
CA TYR A 42 -15.93 14.01 0.10
C TYR A 42 -16.04 14.65 1.49
N ASP A 43 -16.99 14.19 2.31
CA ASP A 43 -17.26 14.73 3.66
C ASP A 43 -16.19 14.34 4.69
N ASN A 44 -15.26 13.48 4.31
CA ASN A 44 -14.08 13.15 5.10
C ASN A 44 -14.36 12.55 6.49
N ILE A 45 -15.05 11.44 6.53
CA ILE A 45 -15.47 10.86 7.82
C ILE A 45 -14.66 9.61 8.20
N GLY A 46 -13.63 9.23 7.45
CA GLY A 46 -12.80 8.07 7.78
C GLY A 46 -11.84 7.67 6.68
N GLY A 47 -11.00 6.71 6.99
CA GLY A 47 -10.06 6.13 6.05
C GLY A 47 -10.68 5.10 5.13
N TYR A 48 -10.12 4.94 3.92
CA TYR A 48 -10.51 3.93 2.96
C TYR A 48 -9.34 3.12 2.43
N GLY A 49 -9.57 1.84 2.24
CA GLY A 49 -8.68 0.92 1.56
C GLY A 49 -7.44 0.51 2.36
N LEU A 50 -6.45 -0.05 1.68
CA LEU A 50 -5.25 -0.66 2.27
C LEU A 50 -4.55 0.24 3.29
N GLY A 51 -4.34 1.49 2.94
CA GLY A 51 -3.61 2.46 3.77
C GLY A 51 -4.52 3.44 4.50
N GLN A 52 -5.82 3.20 4.55
CA GLN A 52 -6.79 4.08 5.20
C GLN A 52 -6.61 5.56 4.85
N TRP A 53 -6.53 5.84 3.53
CA TRP A 53 -6.41 7.23 3.07
C TRP A 53 -7.57 8.09 3.55
N THR A 54 -7.27 9.21 4.19
CA THR A 54 -8.25 10.15 4.76
C THR A 54 -8.09 11.55 4.17
N ASN A 55 -9.16 12.36 4.26
CA ASN A 55 -9.14 13.76 3.82
C ASN A 55 -8.98 14.71 5.03
N VAL A 56 -7.97 14.61 5.81
CA VAL A 56 -7.82 15.39 7.06
C VAL A 56 -8.01 16.89 6.82
N GLY A 57 -9.09 17.43 7.35
CA GLY A 57 -9.37 18.89 7.37
C GLY A 57 -9.73 19.52 6.02
N THR A 58 -9.89 18.73 4.96
CA THR A 58 -10.24 19.21 3.62
C THR A 58 -10.99 18.14 2.82
N PRO A 59 -12.02 18.50 2.06
CA PRO A 59 -12.75 17.56 1.20
C PRO A 59 -11.93 17.04 0.01
N TYR A 60 -10.73 17.56 -0.24
CA TYR A 60 -9.84 17.16 -1.32
C TYR A 60 -8.52 16.60 -0.80
N GLY A 61 -8.56 15.82 0.28
CA GLY A 61 -7.38 15.19 0.87
C GLY A 61 -6.95 13.90 0.19
N ARG A 62 -6.20 13.07 0.91
CA ARG A 62 -5.58 11.86 0.36
C ARG A 62 -6.60 10.83 -0.15
N CYS A 63 -7.75 10.65 0.52
CA CYS A 63 -8.81 9.75 0.07
C CYS A 63 -9.40 10.19 -1.27
N TRP A 64 -9.68 11.49 -1.43
CA TRP A 64 -10.14 12.05 -2.70
C TRP A 64 -9.09 11.94 -3.81
N ASN A 65 -7.83 12.19 -3.49
CA ASN A 65 -6.73 12.04 -4.45
C ASN A 65 -6.58 10.59 -4.91
N LEU A 66 -6.73 9.62 -4.00
CA LEU A 66 -6.80 8.21 -4.34
C LEU A 66 -7.89 7.95 -5.37
N HIS A 67 -9.14 8.36 -5.07
CA HIS A 67 -10.29 8.20 -5.96
C HIS A 67 -10.03 8.76 -7.36
N VAL A 68 -9.65 10.03 -7.44
CA VAL A 68 -9.40 10.69 -8.72
C VAL A 68 -8.30 9.99 -9.50
N TRP A 69 -7.23 9.60 -8.80
CA TRP A 69 -6.10 8.98 -9.48
C TRP A 69 -6.43 7.57 -9.97
N VAL A 70 -7.01 6.70 -9.15
CA VAL A 70 -7.32 5.31 -9.55
C VAL A 70 -8.33 5.28 -10.69
N THR A 71 -9.40 6.08 -10.61
CA THR A 71 -10.44 6.12 -11.65
C THR A 71 -9.93 6.70 -12.97
N THR A 72 -9.08 7.75 -12.92
CA THR A 72 -8.45 8.32 -14.11
C THR A 72 -7.48 7.33 -14.78
N ASN A 73 -6.92 6.39 -14.01
CA ASN A 73 -6.00 5.38 -14.51
C ASN A 73 -6.68 4.02 -14.80
N GLY A 74 -8.01 3.97 -14.80
CA GLY A 74 -8.80 2.81 -15.23
C GLY A 74 -8.98 1.72 -14.17
N PHE A 75 -8.75 2.04 -12.90
CA PHE A 75 -9.06 1.17 -11.76
C PHE A 75 -10.38 1.55 -11.11
N THR A 76 -10.90 0.68 -10.27
CA THR A 76 -11.93 1.02 -9.29
C THR A 76 -11.29 1.41 -7.95
N ASP A 77 -12.01 2.11 -7.11
CA ASP A 77 -11.52 2.55 -5.79
C ASP A 77 -11.10 1.37 -4.90
N GLY A 78 -11.82 0.26 -5.00
CA GLY A 78 -11.56 -0.95 -4.24
C GLY A 78 -10.55 -1.91 -4.89
N ASP A 79 -9.90 -1.52 -5.96
CA ASP A 79 -8.85 -2.32 -6.60
C ASP A 79 -7.53 -2.17 -5.82
N GLY A 80 -7.10 -3.24 -5.15
CA GLY A 80 -5.87 -3.24 -4.37
C GLY A 80 -4.62 -2.91 -5.20
N TYR A 81 -4.56 -3.31 -6.46
CA TYR A 81 -3.45 -2.96 -7.35
C TYR A 81 -3.46 -1.47 -7.70
N GLY A 82 -4.65 -0.90 -7.95
CA GLY A 82 -4.83 0.53 -8.16
C GLY A 82 -4.36 1.34 -6.95
N GLN A 83 -4.70 0.88 -5.74
CA GLN A 83 -4.27 1.51 -4.50
C GLN A 83 -2.75 1.43 -4.27
N LEU A 84 -2.11 0.28 -4.55
CA LEU A 84 -0.65 0.15 -4.49
C LEU A 84 0.05 1.03 -5.53
N ALA A 85 -0.51 1.13 -6.73
CA ALA A 85 0.02 2.03 -7.75
C ALA A 85 -0.11 3.51 -7.36
N PHE A 86 -1.21 3.89 -6.71
CA PHE A 86 -1.40 5.23 -6.13
C PHE A 86 -0.39 5.51 -5.02
N LEU A 87 -0.19 4.57 -4.10
CA LEU A 87 0.80 4.68 -3.03
C LEU A 87 2.19 5.04 -3.57
N ILE A 88 2.63 4.35 -4.63
CA ILE A 88 3.91 4.63 -5.31
C ILE A 88 3.88 5.99 -6.01
N HIS A 89 2.75 6.38 -6.60
CA HIS A 89 2.58 7.66 -7.28
C HIS A 89 2.60 8.83 -6.30
N GLU A 90 1.92 8.69 -5.16
CA GLU A 90 1.83 9.71 -4.12
C GLU A 90 3.20 9.99 -3.52
N ASP A 91 4.05 8.96 -3.40
CA ASP A 91 5.40 9.01 -2.79
C ASP A 91 5.40 9.74 -1.44
N TYR A 92 4.31 9.55 -0.65
CA TYR A 92 4.09 10.23 0.61
C TYR A 92 5.06 9.71 1.67
N TRP A 93 5.75 10.63 2.34
CA TRP A 93 6.68 10.32 3.42
C TRP A 93 6.93 11.57 4.27
N THR A 94 6.85 11.46 5.59
CA THR A 94 6.91 12.61 6.50
C THR A 94 7.99 12.48 7.59
N PRO A 95 9.29 12.51 7.24
CA PRO A 95 10.31 12.59 8.26
C PRO A 95 10.25 13.95 8.97
N THR A 96 10.41 13.94 10.29
CA THR A 96 10.45 15.15 11.11
C THR A 96 11.76 15.25 11.88
N SER A 97 12.07 16.42 12.47
CA SER A 97 13.22 16.56 13.36
C SER A 97 13.10 15.74 14.65
N ILE A 98 11.88 15.38 15.05
CA ILE A 98 11.59 14.59 16.25
C ILE A 98 11.63 13.10 15.94
N THR A 99 11.18 12.71 14.75
CA THR A 99 11.24 11.36 14.20
C THR A 99 11.99 11.40 12.87
N PRO A 100 13.33 11.43 12.91
CA PRO A 100 14.12 11.38 11.68
C PRO A 100 13.99 10.01 11.04
N SER A 101 13.82 9.97 9.71
CA SER A 101 13.80 8.71 8.96
C SER A 101 15.17 8.37 8.42
N ALA A 102 15.47 7.07 8.35
CA ALA A 102 16.61 6.56 7.60
C ALA A 102 16.43 6.74 6.07
N TYR A 103 15.22 7.03 5.62
CA TYR A 103 14.86 7.16 4.20
C TYR A 103 14.32 8.56 3.90
N PRO A 104 14.78 9.22 2.81
CA PRO A 104 14.33 10.58 2.46
C PRO A 104 12.90 10.62 1.88
N ASN A 105 12.37 9.52 1.38
CA ASN A 105 11.04 9.38 0.78
C ASN A 105 10.62 7.91 0.71
N LEU A 106 9.37 7.65 0.34
CA LEU A 106 8.83 6.31 0.21
C LEU A 106 9.59 5.47 -0.83
N THR A 107 9.97 6.07 -1.95
CA THR A 107 10.74 5.35 -2.98
C THR A 107 12.05 4.79 -2.43
N ALA A 108 12.79 5.58 -1.65
CA ALA A 108 14.03 5.12 -1.02
C ALA A 108 13.79 4.03 0.03
N PHE A 109 12.68 4.11 0.78
CA PHE A 109 12.26 3.04 1.69
C PHE A 109 11.96 1.74 0.92
N LEU A 110 11.19 1.83 -0.17
CA LEU A 110 10.84 0.67 -1.00
C LEU A 110 12.08 -0.02 -1.60
N GLU A 111 13.14 0.73 -1.87
CA GLU A 111 14.42 0.24 -2.40
C GLU A 111 15.42 -0.18 -1.30
N SER A 112 15.00 -0.23 -0.04
CA SER A 112 15.84 -0.61 1.08
C SER A 112 16.40 -2.02 0.94
N SER A 113 17.68 -2.18 1.23
CA SER A 113 18.36 -3.48 1.37
C SER A 113 18.35 -4.03 2.79
N SER A 114 17.69 -3.34 3.73
CA SER A 114 17.57 -3.82 5.11
C SER A 114 16.79 -5.14 5.17
N THR A 115 17.22 -6.03 6.05
CA THR A 115 16.54 -7.28 6.39
C THR A 115 15.91 -7.24 7.78
N ASP A 116 15.99 -6.12 8.46
CA ASP A 116 15.39 -5.89 9.77
C ASP A 116 13.91 -5.50 9.61
N ILE A 117 13.04 -6.50 9.70
CA ILE A 117 11.59 -6.34 9.55
C ILE A 117 11.03 -5.39 10.63
N ASP A 118 11.53 -5.46 11.85
CA ASP A 118 11.04 -4.64 12.95
C ASP A 118 11.36 -3.17 12.74
N ALA A 119 12.59 -2.86 12.33
CA ALA A 119 12.99 -1.50 12.00
C ALA A 119 12.21 -0.97 10.79
N LEU A 120 12.06 -1.77 9.72
CA LEU A 120 11.28 -1.38 8.53
C LEU A 120 9.81 -1.13 8.88
N THR A 121 9.21 -1.96 9.76
CA THR A 121 7.83 -1.79 10.20
C THR A 121 7.65 -0.47 10.97
N ALA A 122 8.60 -0.15 11.84
CA ALA A 122 8.60 1.11 12.58
C ALA A 122 8.77 2.32 11.66
N GLU A 123 9.70 2.28 10.70
CA GLU A 123 9.92 3.35 9.72
C GLU A 123 8.64 3.65 8.92
N TYR A 124 7.97 2.61 8.41
CA TYR A 124 6.73 2.78 7.65
C TYR A 124 5.62 3.36 8.52
N MET A 125 5.43 2.84 9.74
CA MET A 125 4.42 3.35 10.67
C MET A 125 4.63 4.82 11.02
N PHE A 126 5.87 5.24 11.29
CA PHE A 126 6.14 6.61 11.71
C PHE A 126 6.06 7.63 10.58
N HIS A 127 6.43 7.24 9.36
CA HIS A 127 6.65 8.18 8.28
C HIS A 127 5.62 8.12 7.15
N TRP A 128 4.97 6.98 6.95
CA TRP A 128 3.88 6.87 5.99
C TRP A 128 2.51 6.95 6.66
N GLU A 129 2.27 6.18 7.75
CA GLU A 129 1.02 6.25 8.51
C GLU A 129 0.96 7.52 9.38
N GLY A 130 2.10 8.05 9.80
CA GLY A 130 2.18 9.23 10.65
C GLY A 130 1.76 8.98 12.10
N ILE A 131 1.77 7.74 12.55
CA ILE A 131 1.37 7.34 13.91
C ILE A 131 2.56 6.88 14.74
N ASN A 132 2.44 7.09 16.03
CA ASN A 132 3.46 6.79 17.02
C ASN A 132 2.73 6.20 18.23
N ASN A 133 2.55 4.90 18.29
CA ASN A 133 1.76 4.34 19.39
C ASN A 133 2.06 2.87 19.76
N ALA A 134 1.25 2.39 20.71
CA ALA A 134 1.33 1.06 21.32
C ALA A 134 1.05 -0.13 20.37
N SER A 135 0.63 0.12 19.13
CA SER A 135 0.35 -0.97 18.17
C SER A 135 1.59 -1.46 17.40
N LEU A 136 2.76 -0.84 17.58
CA LEU A 136 3.97 -1.20 16.85
C LEU A 136 4.35 -2.68 17.00
N SER A 137 4.35 -3.20 18.21
CA SER A 137 4.72 -4.61 18.46
C SER A 137 3.78 -5.60 17.76
N VAL A 138 2.49 -5.29 17.67
CA VAL A 138 1.52 -6.11 16.96
C VAL A 138 1.77 -6.05 15.45
N ARG A 139 2.07 -4.87 14.92
CA ARG A 139 2.40 -4.69 13.49
C ARG A 139 3.69 -5.42 13.12
N GLN A 140 4.71 -5.37 13.98
CA GLN A 140 5.96 -6.13 13.81
C GLN A 140 5.71 -7.64 13.83
N GLN A 141 4.94 -8.15 14.79
CA GLN A 141 4.58 -9.58 14.83
C GLN A 141 3.82 -10.01 13.58
N ASN A 142 2.87 -9.21 13.11
CA ASN A 142 2.15 -9.48 11.88
C ASN A 142 3.09 -9.44 10.66
N ALA A 143 4.04 -8.51 10.61
CA ALA A 143 5.03 -8.42 9.54
C ALA A 143 5.88 -9.70 9.44
N HIS A 144 6.34 -10.26 10.55
CA HIS A 144 7.04 -11.56 10.55
C HIS A 144 6.15 -12.70 10.06
N THR A 145 4.86 -12.70 10.43
CA THR A 145 3.89 -13.67 9.93
C THR A 145 3.73 -13.56 8.41
N PHE A 146 3.56 -12.34 7.90
CA PHE A 146 3.46 -12.09 6.46
C PHE A 146 4.73 -12.48 5.71
N TYR A 147 5.91 -12.16 6.24
CA TYR A 147 7.16 -12.56 5.63
C TYR A 147 7.22 -14.07 5.41
N SER A 148 6.99 -14.85 6.46
CA SER A 148 7.04 -16.31 6.41
C SER A 148 5.98 -16.88 5.47
N TYR A 149 4.78 -16.31 5.46
CA TYR A 149 3.70 -16.77 4.58
C TYR A 149 3.99 -16.43 3.11
N ILE A 150 4.43 -15.22 2.82
CA ILE A 150 4.78 -14.81 1.45
C ILE A 150 5.90 -15.70 0.91
N GLU A 151 6.97 -15.94 1.70
CA GLU A 151 8.08 -16.78 1.30
C GLU A 151 7.61 -18.21 0.91
N ALA A 152 6.69 -18.80 1.70
CA ALA A 152 6.16 -20.13 1.47
C ALA A 152 5.18 -20.20 0.28
N HIS A 153 4.38 -19.15 0.05
CA HIS A 153 3.24 -19.16 -0.89
C HIS A 153 3.41 -18.22 -2.09
N PHE A 154 4.57 -17.63 -2.29
CA PHE A 154 4.80 -16.66 -3.37
C PHE A 154 4.40 -17.19 -4.76
N ASN A 155 4.63 -18.46 -5.02
CA ASN A 155 4.34 -19.14 -6.28
C ASN A 155 3.06 -20.00 -6.24
N ASP A 156 2.24 -19.90 -5.19
CA ASP A 156 1.01 -20.68 -5.09
C ASP A 156 -0.01 -20.23 -6.15
N PRO A 157 -0.36 -21.08 -7.13
CA PRO A 157 -1.24 -20.68 -8.22
C PRO A 157 -2.71 -20.55 -7.79
N THR A 158 -3.06 -20.95 -6.58
CA THR A 158 -4.44 -20.85 -6.08
C THR A 158 -4.78 -19.48 -5.53
N ILE A 159 -3.77 -18.67 -5.19
CA ILE A 159 -3.95 -17.30 -4.72
C ILE A 159 -3.96 -16.39 -5.94
N THR A 160 -5.16 -16.08 -6.46
CA THR A 160 -5.36 -15.32 -7.71
C THR A 160 -6.04 -13.97 -7.51
N ASP A 161 -6.94 -13.89 -6.53
CA ASP A 161 -7.85 -12.76 -6.37
C ASP A 161 -7.77 -12.16 -4.97
N TRP A 162 -8.01 -10.84 -4.88
CA TRP A 162 -8.13 -10.15 -3.62
C TRP A 162 -9.30 -10.68 -2.80
N VAL A 163 -9.03 -11.02 -1.55
CA VAL A 163 -10.10 -11.13 -0.56
C VAL A 163 -10.45 -9.72 -0.09
N ALA A 164 -11.69 -9.32 -0.31
CA ALA A 164 -12.13 -7.95 -0.10
C ALA A 164 -13.58 -7.87 0.39
N GLY A 165 -14.05 -6.65 0.61
CA GLY A 165 -15.39 -6.34 1.12
C GLY A 165 -15.31 -5.45 2.35
N ASN A 166 -16.40 -4.77 2.69
CA ASN A 166 -16.37 -3.85 3.84
C ASN A 166 -16.49 -4.60 5.18
N ARG A 167 -15.48 -5.36 5.52
CA ARG A 167 -15.35 -6.17 6.76
C ARG A 167 -13.88 -6.37 7.12
N TYR A 168 -13.63 -6.69 8.37
CA TYR A 168 -12.31 -7.16 8.80
C TYR A 168 -12.02 -8.54 8.23
N LEU A 169 -10.80 -8.75 7.75
CA LEU A 169 -10.33 -10.04 7.24
C LEU A 169 -9.70 -10.88 8.35
N SER A 170 -9.78 -12.20 8.22
CA SER A 170 -9.00 -13.14 9.04
C SER A 170 -7.50 -13.06 8.71
N MET A 171 -6.66 -13.61 9.58
CA MET A 171 -5.22 -13.64 9.33
C MET A 171 -4.87 -14.38 8.03
N GLU A 172 -5.54 -15.50 7.73
CA GLU A 172 -5.34 -16.24 6.49
C GLU A 172 -5.70 -15.41 5.25
N GLU A 173 -6.84 -14.72 5.28
CA GLU A 173 -7.25 -13.82 4.19
C GLU A 173 -6.28 -12.65 4.00
N MET A 174 -5.80 -12.07 5.09
CA MET A 174 -4.76 -11.04 5.06
C MET A 174 -3.45 -11.57 4.43
N CYS A 175 -3.05 -12.78 4.79
CA CYS A 175 -1.86 -13.43 4.24
C CYS A 175 -1.98 -13.67 2.74
N ASN A 176 -3.14 -14.11 2.25
CA ASN A 176 -3.39 -14.27 0.82
C ASN A 176 -3.26 -12.92 0.08
N ASN A 177 -3.84 -11.86 0.61
CA ASN A 177 -3.69 -10.51 0.06
C ASN A 177 -2.23 -10.03 0.09
N ALA A 178 -1.47 -10.35 1.14
CA ALA A 178 -0.04 -10.02 1.22
C ALA A 178 0.79 -10.69 0.12
N VAL A 179 0.47 -11.93 -0.28
CA VAL A 179 1.10 -12.60 -1.44
C VAL A 179 0.82 -11.83 -2.73
N LEU A 180 -0.40 -11.34 -2.94
CA LEU A 180 -0.74 -10.54 -4.12
C LEU A 180 0.01 -9.20 -4.13
N ILE A 181 0.14 -8.54 -2.99
CA ILE A 181 0.98 -7.32 -2.83
C ILE A 181 2.42 -7.64 -3.24
N ALA A 182 2.98 -8.74 -2.72
CA ALA A 182 4.36 -9.12 -3.00
C ALA A 182 4.59 -9.40 -4.49
N ARG A 183 3.72 -10.17 -5.11
CA ARG A 183 3.79 -10.45 -6.56
C ARG A 183 3.71 -9.17 -7.40
N TYR A 184 2.81 -8.28 -7.04
CA TYR A 184 2.65 -7.01 -7.74
C TYR A 184 3.90 -6.13 -7.63
N LEU A 185 4.39 -5.91 -6.41
CA LEU A 185 5.51 -5.02 -6.17
C LEU A 185 6.85 -5.56 -6.67
N THR A 186 7.03 -6.90 -6.71
CA THR A 186 8.28 -7.51 -7.17
C THR A 186 8.33 -7.76 -8.68
N SER A 187 7.20 -8.08 -9.32
CA SER A 187 7.17 -8.41 -10.73
C SER A 187 7.28 -7.19 -11.64
N GLY A 188 6.82 -6.04 -11.19
CA GLY A 188 6.62 -4.87 -12.04
C GLY A 188 5.64 -5.12 -13.20
N VAL A 189 5.01 -6.32 -13.23
CA VAL A 189 4.07 -6.75 -14.24
C VAL A 189 2.67 -6.42 -13.75
N LEU A 190 2.07 -5.46 -14.42
CA LEU A 190 0.64 -5.20 -14.31
C LEU A 190 -0.14 -6.45 -14.79
N PRO A 191 -1.24 -6.83 -14.12
CA PRO A 191 -2.12 -7.88 -14.63
C PRO A 191 -2.44 -7.66 -16.11
N SER A 192 -2.57 -8.74 -16.88
CA SER A 192 -2.71 -8.71 -18.35
C SER A 192 -3.92 -7.94 -18.89
N HIS A 193 -4.85 -7.53 -18.03
CA HIS A 193 -6.04 -6.73 -18.35
C HIS A 193 -5.86 -5.21 -18.11
N TRP A 194 -4.65 -4.77 -17.79
CA TRP A 194 -4.39 -3.35 -17.54
C TRP A 194 -4.28 -2.52 -18.81
N PRO A 195 -4.86 -1.31 -18.86
CA PRO A 195 -4.71 -0.43 -20.01
C PRO A 195 -3.24 -0.04 -20.21
N PHE A 196 -2.75 -0.17 -21.42
CA PHE A 196 -1.36 0.06 -21.88
C PHE A 196 -0.76 1.44 -21.57
N ILE A 197 -1.49 2.32 -20.88
CA ILE A 197 -1.14 3.73 -20.67
C ILE A 197 0.05 3.90 -19.69
N PHE A 198 0.20 3.00 -18.70
CA PHE A 198 1.26 3.10 -17.69
C PHE A 198 2.66 2.77 -18.24
N TYR A 199 2.75 1.76 -19.09
CA TYR A 199 4.03 1.30 -19.64
C TYR A 199 4.74 2.36 -20.48
N LYS A 200 3.98 3.16 -21.23
CA LYS A 200 4.54 4.25 -22.08
C LYS A 200 5.08 5.44 -21.28
N LYS A 201 4.42 5.85 -20.19
CA LYS A 201 4.88 7.02 -19.40
C LYS A 201 6.16 6.72 -18.62
N HIS A 202 6.31 5.51 -18.11
CA HIS A 202 7.50 5.11 -17.33
C HIS A 202 8.74 4.92 -18.23
N LEU A 203 8.58 4.33 -19.41
CA LEU A 203 9.64 4.22 -20.42
C LEU A 203 10.06 5.57 -20.99
N MET A 204 9.15 6.52 -21.15
CA MET A 204 9.48 7.86 -21.65
C MET A 204 10.25 8.71 -20.63
N ARG A 205 10.03 8.54 -19.31
CA ARG A 205 10.84 9.19 -18.28
C ARG A 205 12.26 8.64 -18.22
N LYS A 206 12.48 7.33 -18.44
CA LYS A 206 13.82 6.74 -18.54
C LYS A 206 14.62 7.30 -19.74
N LYS A 207 13.99 7.48 -20.92
CA LYS A 207 14.68 8.02 -22.12
C LYS A 207 15.12 9.48 -21.95
N ARG A 208 14.43 10.30 -21.16
CA ARG A 208 14.81 11.71 -20.93
C ARG A 208 15.95 11.89 -19.94
N ARG A 209 16.27 10.89 -19.10
CA ARG A 209 17.40 10.94 -18.16
C ARG A 209 18.73 10.44 -18.74
N CYS A 210 18.70 9.74 -19.88
CA CYS A 210 19.89 9.24 -20.55
C CYS A 210 20.38 10.13 -21.69
N SER A 211 19.75 11.31 -21.91
CA SER A 211 20.09 12.26 -22.99
C SER A 211 20.36 13.66 -22.47
N GLY A 212 20.89 13.76 -21.25
CA GLY A 212 21.39 15.01 -20.67
C GLY A 212 22.82 14.84 -20.18
#